data_2a94dc3b6daadbad6c06896bf96c28b3
#
_entry.id   2a94dc3b6daadbad6c06896bf96c28b3
#
_cell.length_a   1.000
_cell.length_b   1.000
_cell.length_c   1.000
_cell.angle_alpha   90.00
_cell.angle_beta   90.00
_cell.angle_gamma   90.00
#
_symmetry.space_group_name_H-M   'P 1'
#
loop_
_entity.id
_entity.type
_entity.pdbx_description
1 polymer ?
#
loop_
_entity_poly.entity_id
_entity_poly.type
_entity_poly.pdbx_seq_one_letter_code
_entity_poly.pdbx_strand_id
1 'polypeptide(L)'
;ALPISLLTVINEKLFRNGIREIELPLKLLVAASNELPAKGEGLEALWDRFVIRIESRPIRQEKNFREMLLEVKSEAGGQCAAAEGKANSNAITAEEYAEWSKAIDRIGVKEEVLDAISAIRKSLRAVNVDEAAERRHVYVSDRRWKNIMRLLRTSAFMQDRAEVAVCDLLPIYHCLWQEPEERDAIRALVIKALFAPHADKLVEMKNALAEDIKYHRIRRSPDEGRDYEGEIESLSDALTSLERQLGDNLFVSSDDKTELSSYLRDFYRELAFTRQDTMKLYAE
;
A
#
# COMPACT_ATOMS: atom_id res chain seq x y z
N ALA A 1 -11.30 16.23 -28.33
CA ALA A 1 -12.44 15.28 -28.48
C ALA A 1 -12.14 13.90 -27.86
N LEU A 2 -10.93 13.34 -28.06
CA LEU A 2 -10.55 12.01 -27.51
C LEU A 2 -10.66 11.91 -25.98
N PRO A 3 -10.23 12.89 -25.16
CA PRO A 3 -10.30 12.77 -23.70
C PRO A 3 -11.73 12.64 -23.18
N ILE A 4 -12.68 13.36 -23.77
CA ILE A 4 -14.09 13.36 -23.34
C ILE A 4 -14.75 12.02 -23.68
N SER A 5 -14.48 11.45 -24.84
CA SER A 5 -15.00 10.13 -25.23
C SER A 5 -14.48 9.03 -24.30
N LEU A 6 -13.22 9.10 -23.89
CA LEU A 6 -12.62 8.13 -22.96
C LEU A 6 -13.21 8.27 -21.55
N LEU A 7 -13.51 9.49 -21.11
CA LEU A 7 -14.19 9.73 -19.84
C LEU A 7 -15.59 9.10 -19.80
N THR A 8 -16.34 9.17 -20.90
CA THR A 8 -17.66 8.53 -21.04
C THR A 8 -17.53 7.00 -20.97
N VAL A 9 -16.52 6.44 -21.66
CA VAL A 9 -16.23 4.99 -21.63
C VAL A 9 -15.93 4.53 -20.19
N ILE A 10 -15.11 5.26 -19.44
CA ILE A 10 -14.70 4.88 -18.09
C ILE A 10 -15.85 5.02 -17.09
N ASN A 11 -16.64 6.08 -17.20
CA ASN A 11 -17.71 6.37 -16.24
C ASN A 11 -19.00 5.61 -16.52
N GLU A 12 -19.42 5.63 -17.77
CA GLU A 12 -20.74 5.17 -18.21
C GLU A 12 -20.67 3.81 -18.89
N LYS A 13 -19.45 3.34 -19.24
CA LYS A 13 -19.21 2.14 -20.04
C LYS A 13 -19.88 2.21 -21.41
N LEU A 14 -20.09 3.42 -21.92
CA LEU A 14 -20.69 3.70 -23.20
C LEU A 14 -19.66 4.27 -24.16
N PHE A 15 -19.60 3.70 -25.34
CA PHE A 15 -18.80 4.24 -26.44
C PHE A 15 -19.73 4.85 -27.47
N ARG A 16 -19.51 6.12 -27.79
CA ARG A 16 -20.28 6.85 -28.80
C ARG A 16 -19.49 6.89 -30.10
N ASN A 17 -20.07 6.28 -31.13
CA ASN A 17 -19.55 6.34 -32.49
C ASN A 17 -20.60 7.02 -33.42
N GLY A 18 -20.48 8.32 -33.54
CA GLY A 18 -21.49 9.15 -34.25
C GLY A 18 -22.84 9.11 -33.53
N ILE A 19 -23.87 8.58 -34.19
CA ILE A 19 -25.24 8.49 -33.68
C ILE A 19 -25.44 7.20 -32.83
N ARG A 20 -24.51 6.25 -32.91
CA ARG A 20 -24.67 4.95 -32.23
C ARG A 20 -23.98 5.00 -30.86
N GLU A 21 -24.72 4.59 -29.84
CA GLU A 21 -24.19 4.31 -28.51
C GLU A 21 -24.02 2.79 -28.37
N ILE A 22 -22.84 2.37 -27.91
CA ILE A 22 -22.48 0.97 -27.71
C ILE A 22 -22.14 0.79 -26.24
N GLU A 23 -22.86 -0.06 -25.54
CA GLU A 23 -22.53 -0.46 -24.19
C GLU A 23 -21.32 -1.39 -24.21
N LEU A 24 -20.30 -1.05 -23.39
CA LEU A 24 -19.06 -1.81 -23.31
C LEU A 24 -19.06 -2.66 -22.05
N PRO A 25 -18.79 -3.97 -22.13
CA PRO A 25 -18.61 -4.82 -20.94
C PRO A 25 -17.24 -4.58 -20.28
N LEU A 26 -16.91 -3.30 -20.06
CA LEU A 26 -15.62 -2.90 -19.53
C LEU A 26 -15.42 -3.39 -18.10
N LYS A 27 -14.40 -4.23 -17.90
CA LYS A 27 -13.97 -4.75 -16.59
C LYS A 27 -12.67 -4.11 -16.12
N LEU A 28 -11.73 -3.86 -17.03
CA LEU A 28 -10.41 -3.33 -16.75
C LEU A 28 -9.98 -2.36 -17.85
N LEU A 29 -9.34 -1.28 -17.47
CA LEU A 29 -8.65 -0.38 -18.38
C LEU A 29 -7.20 -0.25 -17.93
N VAL A 30 -6.28 -0.54 -18.84
CA VAL A 30 -4.83 -0.36 -18.64
C VAL A 30 -4.35 0.63 -19.68
N ALA A 31 -3.57 1.60 -19.25
CA ALA A 31 -2.95 2.59 -20.13
C ALA A 31 -1.45 2.67 -19.84
N ALA A 32 -0.67 3.01 -20.86
CA ALA A 32 0.73 3.33 -20.75
C ALA A 32 1.00 4.72 -21.36
N SER A 33 1.85 5.49 -20.73
CA SER A 33 2.27 6.82 -21.21
C SER A 33 3.72 7.06 -20.84
N ASN A 34 4.44 7.75 -21.70
CA ASN A 34 5.80 8.20 -21.41
C ASN A 34 5.82 9.56 -20.68
N GLU A 35 4.68 10.25 -20.67
CA GLU A 35 4.54 11.59 -20.11
C GLU A 35 3.33 11.64 -19.18
N LEU A 36 3.42 12.52 -18.17
CA LEU A 36 2.28 12.85 -17.33
C LEU A 36 1.34 13.81 -18.06
N PRO A 37 0.04 13.83 -17.71
CA PRO A 37 -0.88 14.81 -18.25
C PRO A 37 -0.40 16.23 -17.97
N ALA A 38 -0.32 17.07 -19.01
CA ALA A 38 0.01 18.46 -18.81
C ALA A 38 -1.12 19.18 -18.03
N LYS A 39 -0.72 20.05 -17.11
CA LYS A 39 -1.68 20.81 -16.29
C LYS A 39 -2.49 21.77 -17.17
N GLY A 40 -3.79 21.76 -17.01
CA GLY A 40 -4.71 22.64 -17.76
C GLY A 40 -5.20 22.09 -19.10
N GLU A 41 -4.81 20.89 -19.51
CA GLU A 41 -5.29 20.25 -20.74
C GLU A 41 -6.59 19.44 -20.57
N GLY A 42 -7.17 19.44 -19.36
CA GLY A 42 -8.40 18.70 -19.07
C GLY A 42 -8.21 17.18 -18.93
N LEU A 43 -6.96 16.71 -18.87
CA LEU A 43 -6.62 15.31 -18.69
C LEU A 43 -6.52 14.91 -17.21
N GLU A 44 -6.54 15.88 -16.29
CA GLU A 44 -6.45 15.63 -14.84
C GLU A 44 -7.63 14.77 -14.37
N ALA A 45 -8.81 15.01 -14.94
CA ALA A 45 -9.99 14.22 -14.63
C ALA A 45 -9.88 12.77 -15.11
N LEU A 46 -9.17 12.52 -16.20
CA LEU A 46 -8.86 11.18 -16.70
C LEU A 46 -7.79 10.53 -15.80
N TRP A 47 -6.74 11.26 -15.47
CA TRP A 47 -5.67 10.81 -14.60
C TRP A 47 -6.17 10.39 -13.21
N ASP A 48 -7.13 11.13 -12.64
CA ASP A 48 -7.75 10.79 -11.36
C ASP A 48 -8.52 9.46 -11.38
N ARG A 49 -8.92 8.96 -12.55
CA ARG A 49 -9.64 7.68 -12.70
C ARG A 49 -8.74 6.46 -12.75
N PHE A 50 -7.48 6.63 -13.09
CA PHE A 50 -6.49 5.57 -12.97
C PHE A 50 -6.10 5.42 -11.50
N VAL A 51 -6.64 4.40 -10.85
CA VAL A 51 -6.48 4.20 -9.39
C VAL A 51 -5.05 3.79 -9.07
N ILE A 52 -4.55 2.77 -9.77
CA ILE A 52 -3.19 2.25 -9.58
C ILE A 52 -2.26 2.88 -10.62
N ARG A 53 -1.12 3.38 -10.16
CA ARG A 53 -0.10 4.01 -10.98
C ARG A 53 1.22 3.33 -10.73
N ILE A 54 1.87 2.89 -11.80
CA ILE A 54 3.14 2.18 -11.73
C ILE A 54 4.13 2.89 -12.63
N GLU A 55 5.27 3.26 -12.09
CA GLU A 55 6.40 3.77 -12.85
C GLU A 55 7.23 2.60 -13.38
N SER A 56 7.34 2.50 -14.70
CA SER A 56 8.26 1.55 -15.33
C SER A 56 9.66 2.14 -15.35
N ARG A 57 10.57 1.56 -14.62
CA ARG A 57 11.98 1.99 -14.55
C ARG A 57 12.85 1.17 -15.50
N PRO A 58 13.99 1.73 -15.94
CA PRO A 58 14.98 0.97 -16.71
C PRO A 58 15.43 -0.30 -15.98
N ILE A 59 15.80 -1.31 -16.75
CA ILE A 59 16.31 -2.57 -16.22
C ILE A 59 17.59 -2.30 -15.41
N ARG A 60 17.58 -2.64 -14.12
CA ARG A 60 18.70 -2.42 -13.20
C ARG A 60 19.62 -3.64 -13.08
N GLN A 61 19.04 -4.83 -13.22
CA GLN A 61 19.80 -6.08 -13.08
C GLN A 61 20.49 -6.44 -14.39
N GLU A 62 21.79 -6.58 -14.35
CA GLU A 62 22.63 -6.93 -15.50
C GLU A 62 22.17 -8.24 -16.17
N LYS A 63 21.72 -9.22 -15.40
CA LYS A 63 21.16 -10.47 -15.93
C LYS A 63 19.96 -10.19 -16.84
N ASN A 64 18.97 -9.45 -16.34
CA ASN A 64 17.75 -9.15 -17.10
C ASN A 64 18.05 -8.27 -18.32
N PHE A 65 19.04 -7.35 -18.20
CA PHE A 65 19.50 -6.54 -19.32
C PHE A 65 20.14 -7.40 -20.42
N ARG A 66 20.97 -8.35 -20.06
CA ARG A 66 21.56 -9.30 -21.02
C ARG A 66 20.52 -10.21 -21.66
N GLU A 67 19.58 -10.71 -20.89
CA GLU A 67 18.45 -11.49 -21.41
C GLU A 67 17.66 -10.70 -22.44
N MET A 68 17.32 -9.43 -22.15
CA MET A 68 16.64 -8.55 -23.09
C MET A 68 17.42 -8.35 -24.39
N LEU A 69 18.76 -8.19 -24.30
CA LEU A 69 19.60 -8.02 -25.50
C LEU A 69 19.70 -9.30 -26.34
N LEU A 70 19.61 -10.46 -25.70
CA LEU A 70 19.70 -11.77 -26.35
C LEU A 70 18.33 -12.27 -26.84
N GLU A 71 17.25 -11.61 -26.42
CA GLU A 71 15.90 -11.91 -26.90
C GLU A 71 15.80 -11.60 -28.41
N VAL A 72 16.13 -12.59 -29.22
CA VAL A 72 15.82 -12.55 -30.65
C VAL A 72 14.32 -12.55 -30.76
N LYS A 73 13.72 -11.40 -31.14
CA LYS A 73 12.32 -11.35 -31.54
C LYS A 73 12.18 -12.40 -32.66
N SER A 74 11.64 -13.57 -32.30
CA SER A 74 11.07 -14.41 -33.35
C SER A 74 10.03 -13.52 -34.03
N GLU A 75 10.20 -13.29 -35.33
CA GLU A 75 9.24 -12.56 -36.19
C GLU A 75 7.92 -13.32 -36.35
N ALA A 76 7.47 -13.99 -35.29
CA ALA A 76 6.09 -14.38 -35.14
C ALA A 76 5.34 -13.07 -34.80
N GLY A 77 5.00 -12.38 -35.90
CA GLY A 77 4.26 -11.12 -35.88
C GLY A 77 3.16 -11.14 -34.83
N GLY A 78 2.96 -9.98 -34.23
CA GLY A 78 1.84 -9.69 -33.31
C GLY A 78 0.48 -9.92 -33.94
N GLN A 79 0.19 -11.13 -34.32
CA GLN A 79 -1.13 -11.67 -34.30
C GLN A 79 -1.37 -12.04 -32.83
N CYS A 80 -2.16 -11.20 -32.14
CA CYS A 80 -3.06 -11.77 -31.15
C CYS A 80 -3.75 -12.91 -31.87
N ALA A 81 -3.18 -14.11 -31.79
CA ALA A 81 -3.88 -15.31 -32.11
C ALA A 81 -5.09 -15.28 -31.15
N ALA A 82 -6.22 -14.83 -31.69
CA ALA A 82 -7.48 -15.23 -31.15
C ALA A 82 -7.35 -16.74 -31.03
N ALA A 83 -7.11 -17.20 -29.81
CA ALA A 83 -7.00 -18.62 -29.50
C ALA A 83 -8.42 -19.16 -29.74
N GLU A 84 -8.64 -19.55 -31.01
CA GLU A 84 -9.79 -20.33 -31.35
C GLU A 84 -9.76 -21.60 -30.49
N GLY A 85 -10.70 -21.67 -29.55
CA GLY A 85 -11.30 -22.93 -29.19
C GLY A 85 -10.60 -23.82 -28.18
N LYS A 86 -9.77 -23.32 -27.27
CA LYS A 86 -9.65 -24.00 -25.97
C LYS A 86 -10.18 -23.04 -24.92
N ALA A 87 -11.41 -23.28 -24.45
CA ALA A 87 -11.90 -22.65 -23.25
C ALA A 87 -10.81 -22.87 -22.18
N ASN A 88 -10.11 -21.80 -21.79
CA ASN A 88 -9.21 -21.84 -20.64
C ASN A 88 -10.08 -22.28 -19.46
N SER A 89 -9.82 -23.48 -18.94
CA SER A 89 -10.53 -24.03 -17.78
C SER A 89 -10.46 -23.10 -16.55
N ASN A 90 -9.64 -22.07 -16.61
CA ASN A 90 -9.42 -21.07 -15.57
C ASN A 90 -10.03 -19.69 -15.91
N ALA A 91 -10.88 -19.59 -16.94
CA ALA A 91 -11.56 -18.33 -17.25
C ALA A 91 -12.67 -18.07 -16.22
N ILE A 92 -12.64 -16.89 -15.61
CA ILE A 92 -13.68 -16.43 -14.68
C ILE A 92 -14.97 -16.16 -15.46
N THR A 93 -16.06 -16.80 -15.10
CA THR A 93 -17.37 -16.57 -15.70
C THR A 93 -17.98 -15.23 -15.25
N ALA A 94 -19.00 -14.77 -15.96
CA ALA A 94 -19.70 -13.55 -15.57
C ALA A 94 -20.44 -13.70 -14.22
N GLU A 95 -20.96 -14.89 -13.98
CA GLU A 95 -21.66 -15.26 -12.75
C GLU A 95 -20.69 -15.28 -11.55
N GLU A 96 -19.56 -15.96 -11.67
CA GLU A 96 -18.50 -15.98 -10.66
C GLU A 96 -17.99 -14.56 -10.34
N TYR A 97 -17.76 -13.75 -11.36
CA TYR A 97 -17.34 -12.36 -11.17
C TYR A 97 -18.40 -11.55 -10.39
N ALA A 98 -19.68 -11.77 -10.67
CA ALA A 98 -20.78 -11.09 -9.96
C ALA A 98 -20.88 -11.54 -8.50
N GLU A 99 -20.68 -12.83 -8.22
CA GLU A 99 -20.66 -13.39 -6.87
C GLU A 99 -19.46 -12.86 -6.07
N TRP A 100 -18.27 -12.89 -6.66
CA TRP A 100 -17.07 -12.34 -6.03
C TRP A 100 -17.19 -10.84 -5.74
N SER A 101 -17.79 -10.10 -6.67
CA SER A 101 -18.03 -8.66 -6.45
C SER A 101 -18.90 -8.42 -5.21
N LYS A 102 -19.94 -9.23 -5.01
CA LYS A 102 -20.80 -9.15 -3.82
C LYS A 102 -20.07 -9.62 -2.55
N ALA A 103 -19.22 -10.64 -2.66
CA ALA A 103 -18.40 -11.11 -1.55
C ALA A 103 -17.39 -10.07 -1.10
N ILE A 104 -16.69 -9.42 -2.05
CA ILE A 104 -15.77 -8.33 -1.80
C ILE A 104 -16.45 -7.16 -1.06
N ASP A 105 -17.68 -6.81 -1.46
CA ASP A 105 -18.40 -5.71 -0.82
C ASP A 105 -18.79 -6.01 0.65
N ARG A 106 -18.83 -7.30 1.04
CA ARG A 106 -19.12 -7.77 2.41
C ARG A 106 -17.89 -7.88 3.30
N ILE A 107 -16.68 -7.79 2.74
CA ILE A 107 -15.43 -7.82 3.52
C ILE A 107 -15.45 -6.67 4.53
N GLY A 108 -15.25 -7.02 5.80
CA GLY A 108 -15.19 -6.07 6.92
C GLY A 108 -13.96 -5.19 6.87
N VAL A 109 -13.98 -4.08 7.60
CA VAL A 109 -12.84 -3.19 7.76
C VAL A 109 -12.67 -2.89 9.24
N LYS A 110 -11.52 -3.21 9.79
CA LYS A 110 -11.21 -2.93 11.20
C LYS A 110 -10.99 -1.45 11.44
N GLU A 111 -11.28 -0.99 12.66
CA GLU A 111 -11.10 0.42 13.05
C GLU A 111 -9.63 0.86 12.91
N GLU A 112 -8.68 -0.01 13.28
CA GLU A 112 -7.25 0.25 13.12
C GLU A 112 -6.82 0.60 11.68
N VAL A 113 -7.49 0.00 10.68
CA VAL A 113 -7.27 0.30 9.26
C VAL A 113 -7.80 1.68 8.90
N LEU A 114 -8.98 2.04 9.42
CA LEU A 114 -9.59 3.36 9.20
C LEU A 114 -8.77 4.47 9.85
N ASP A 115 -8.23 4.23 11.03
CA ASP A 115 -7.33 5.14 11.74
C ASP A 115 -6.03 5.36 10.95
N ALA A 116 -5.41 4.28 10.45
CA ALA A 116 -4.23 4.36 9.63
C ALA A 116 -4.48 5.13 8.32
N ILE A 117 -5.60 4.88 7.63
CA ILE A 117 -6.02 5.65 6.44
C ILE A 117 -6.22 7.13 6.78
N SER A 118 -6.83 7.43 7.92
CA SER A 118 -7.04 8.80 8.38
C SER A 118 -5.73 9.52 8.67
N ALA A 119 -4.76 8.81 9.28
CA ALA A 119 -3.41 9.31 9.51
C ALA A 119 -2.67 9.58 8.19
N ILE A 120 -2.73 8.63 7.24
CA ILE A 120 -2.17 8.81 5.89
C ILE A 120 -2.78 10.05 5.22
N ARG A 121 -4.11 10.16 5.21
CA ARG A 121 -4.81 11.31 4.60
C ARG A 121 -4.41 12.65 5.20
N LYS A 122 -4.20 12.71 6.52
CA LYS A 122 -3.72 13.92 7.19
C LYS A 122 -2.29 14.26 6.77
N SER A 123 -1.42 13.26 6.70
CA SER A 123 -0.01 13.42 6.35
C SER A 123 0.20 13.83 4.89
N LEU A 124 -0.69 13.42 3.96
CA LEU A 124 -0.65 13.84 2.56
C LEU A 124 -0.83 15.35 2.35
N ARG A 125 -1.30 16.09 3.37
CA ARG A 125 -1.42 17.56 3.31
C ARG A 125 -0.07 18.28 3.32
N ALA A 126 0.99 17.61 3.77
CA ALA A 126 2.31 18.20 3.93
C ALA A 126 3.41 17.15 3.71
N VAL A 127 3.55 16.67 2.46
CA VAL A 127 4.55 15.67 2.07
C VAL A 127 5.87 16.37 1.77
N ASN A 128 6.96 15.90 2.38
CA ASN A 128 8.32 16.35 2.06
C ASN A 128 8.84 15.49 0.90
N VAL A 129 9.03 16.10 -0.26
CA VAL A 129 9.51 15.41 -1.46
C VAL A 129 11.04 15.49 -1.59
N ASP A 130 11.65 16.59 -1.14
CA ASP A 130 13.10 16.85 -1.16
C ASP A 130 13.60 17.39 0.17
N GLU A 131 14.90 17.20 0.48
CA GLU A 131 15.53 17.69 1.73
C GLU A 131 15.51 19.22 1.89
N ALA A 132 15.44 19.97 0.80
CA ALA A 132 15.41 21.43 0.80
C ALA A 132 14.00 22.00 0.53
N ALA A 133 12.98 21.16 0.47
CA ALA A 133 11.78 21.50 -0.26
C ALA A 133 10.63 22.02 0.57
N GLU A 134 9.84 22.80 -0.10
CA GLU A 134 8.47 23.12 0.28
C GLU A 134 7.65 21.84 0.46
N ARG A 135 6.87 21.82 1.53
CA ARG A 135 5.92 20.74 1.77
C ARG A 135 4.84 20.79 0.71
N ARG A 136 4.66 19.70 -0.02
CA ARG A 136 3.63 19.57 -1.04
C ARG A 136 2.35 18.96 -0.48
N HIS A 137 1.21 19.50 -0.92
CA HIS A 137 -0.08 18.91 -0.64
C HIS A 137 -0.44 17.95 -1.77
N VAL A 138 -0.43 16.65 -1.48
CA VAL A 138 -0.88 15.62 -2.41
C VAL A 138 -2.37 15.42 -2.25
N TYR A 139 -3.13 15.86 -3.24
CA TYR A 139 -4.59 15.72 -3.24
C TYR A 139 -5.02 14.36 -3.76
N VAL A 140 -5.89 13.71 -3.00
CA VAL A 140 -6.54 12.45 -3.37
C VAL A 140 -8.05 12.63 -3.27
N SER A 141 -8.78 12.42 -4.36
CA SER A 141 -10.23 12.61 -4.42
C SER A 141 -10.98 11.58 -3.57
N ASP A 142 -12.16 11.95 -3.08
CA ASP A 142 -13.02 11.03 -2.31
C ASP A 142 -13.44 9.81 -3.15
N ARG A 143 -13.59 9.98 -4.46
CA ARG A 143 -13.83 8.87 -5.39
C ARG A 143 -12.66 7.89 -5.37
N ARG A 144 -11.42 8.40 -5.40
CA ARG A 144 -10.21 7.57 -5.36
C ARG A 144 -10.12 6.82 -4.04
N TRP A 145 -10.42 7.46 -2.89
CA TRP A 145 -10.48 6.78 -1.60
C TRP A 145 -11.50 5.64 -1.57
N LYS A 146 -12.67 5.81 -2.18
CA LYS A 146 -13.64 4.71 -2.32
C LYS A 146 -13.09 3.54 -3.14
N ASN A 147 -12.39 3.84 -4.24
CA ASN A 147 -11.78 2.81 -5.07
C ASN A 147 -10.62 2.11 -4.35
N ILE A 148 -9.81 2.85 -3.58
CA ILE A 148 -8.77 2.30 -2.72
C ILE A 148 -9.39 1.34 -1.70
N MET A 149 -10.46 1.73 -1.03
CA MET A 149 -11.14 0.84 -0.08
C MET A 149 -11.63 -0.45 -0.74
N ARG A 150 -12.17 -0.36 -1.96
CA ARG A 150 -12.54 -1.55 -2.73
C ARG A 150 -11.33 -2.40 -3.09
N LEU A 151 -10.18 -1.79 -3.42
CA LEU A 151 -8.93 -2.51 -3.68
C LEU A 151 -8.46 -3.25 -2.43
N LEU A 152 -8.51 -2.63 -1.26
CA LEU A 152 -8.15 -3.25 0.02
C LEU A 152 -9.04 -4.47 0.35
N ARG A 153 -10.35 -4.32 0.15
CA ARG A 153 -11.29 -5.44 0.30
C ARG A 153 -11.01 -6.57 -0.70
N THR A 154 -10.66 -6.23 -1.93
CA THR A 154 -10.27 -7.21 -2.93
C THR A 154 -9.00 -7.94 -2.54
N SER A 155 -8.00 -7.23 -1.98
CA SER A 155 -6.78 -7.83 -1.44
C SER A 155 -7.08 -8.85 -0.35
N ALA A 156 -7.92 -8.48 0.61
CA ALA A 156 -8.33 -9.38 1.68
C ALA A 156 -9.09 -10.60 1.14
N PHE A 157 -10.03 -10.40 0.21
CA PHE A 157 -10.78 -11.47 -0.45
C PHE A 157 -9.88 -12.47 -1.17
N MET A 158 -8.90 -11.99 -1.94
CA MET A 158 -7.96 -12.86 -2.68
C MET A 158 -7.01 -13.65 -1.78
N GLN A 159 -6.94 -13.30 -0.50
CA GLN A 159 -6.15 -13.98 0.53
C GLN A 159 -7.05 -14.73 1.53
N ASP A 160 -8.31 -15.05 1.14
CA ASP A 160 -9.29 -15.77 1.93
C ASP A 160 -9.54 -15.17 3.33
N ARG A 161 -9.46 -13.83 3.45
CA ARG A 161 -9.72 -13.12 4.70
C ARG A 161 -11.09 -12.44 4.68
N ALA A 162 -11.79 -12.51 5.82
CA ALA A 162 -13.08 -11.87 6.00
C ALA A 162 -13.01 -10.37 6.29
N GLU A 163 -11.81 -9.86 6.64
CA GLU A 163 -11.59 -8.47 7.01
C GLU A 163 -10.28 -7.94 6.41
N VAL A 164 -10.29 -6.65 6.08
CA VAL A 164 -9.09 -5.91 5.68
C VAL A 164 -8.16 -5.79 6.89
N ALA A 165 -6.90 -6.11 6.70
CA ALA A 165 -5.86 -5.96 7.71
C ALA A 165 -4.92 -4.79 7.39
N VAL A 166 -4.16 -4.34 8.39
CA VAL A 166 -3.21 -3.22 8.25
C VAL A 166 -2.15 -3.51 7.17
N CYS A 167 -1.75 -4.78 7.01
CA CYS A 167 -0.80 -5.18 5.97
C CYS A 167 -1.27 -4.93 4.53
N ASP A 168 -2.59 -4.80 4.30
CA ASP A 168 -3.14 -4.50 2.98
C ASP A 168 -2.89 -3.05 2.57
N LEU A 169 -2.57 -2.16 3.52
CA LEU A 169 -2.38 -0.74 3.26
C LEU A 169 -1.08 -0.44 2.49
N LEU A 170 -0.07 -1.30 2.58
CA LEU A 170 1.23 -0.98 1.98
C LEU A 170 1.13 -0.67 0.48
N PRO A 171 0.48 -1.47 -0.37
CA PRO A 171 0.43 -1.21 -1.81
C PRO A 171 -0.34 0.06 -2.20
N ILE A 172 -1.09 0.70 -1.28
CA ILE A 172 -1.89 1.87 -1.63
C ILE A 172 -1.05 3.09 -2.03
N TYR A 173 0.25 3.13 -1.69
CA TYR A 173 1.10 4.23 -2.16
C TYR A 173 1.07 4.35 -3.69
N HIS A 174 0.90 3.25 -4.42
CA HIS A 174 0.68 3.26 -5.86
C HIS A 174 -0.61 3.97 -6.30
N CYS A 175 -1.52 4.21 -5.38
CA CYS A 175 -2.80 4.89 -5.63
C CYS A 175 -2.78 6.36 -5.20
N LEU A 176 -1.74 6.84 -4.52
CA LEU A 176 -1.77 8.14 -3.84
C LEU A 176 -0.96 9.22 -4.58
N TRP A 177 0.19 8.88 -5.16
CA TRP A 177 1.05 9.88 -5.80
C TRP A 177 0.43 10.47 -7.08
N GLN A 178 0.78 11.71 -7.39
CA GLN A 178 0.40 12.42 -8.61
C GLN A 178 1.59 12.56 -9.57
N GLU A 179 2.76 12.83 -9.02
CA GLU A 179 4.03 12.99 -9.73
C GLU A 179 5.01 11.90 -9.26
N PRO A 180 5.85 11.32 -10.12
CA PRO A 180 6.76 10.22 -9.77
C PRO A 180 7.70 10.55 -8.60
N GLU A 181 8.09 11.83 -8.47
CA GLU A 181 8.96 12.34 -7.41
C GLU A 181 8.33 12.20 -6.02
N GLU A 182 7.01 12.21 -5.93
CA GLU A 182 6.26 12.07 -4.67
C GLU A 182 6.23 10.63 -4.17
N ARG A 183 6.42 9.66 -5.07
CA ARG A 183 6.15 8.25 -4.81
C ARG A 183 6.93 7.70 -3.60
N ASP A 184 8.23 7.94 -3.55
CA ASP A 184 9.09 7.37 -2.50
C ASP A 184 8.79 8.02 -1.14
N ALA A 185 8.49 9.32 -1.12
CA ALA A 185 8.06 10.03 0.09
C ALA A 185 6.69 9.53 0.59
N ILE A 186 5.74 9.31 -0.31
CA ILE A 186 4.41 8.76 0.03
C ILE A 186 4.53 7.32 0.51
N ARG A 187 5.39 6.51 -0.10
CA ARG A 187 5.68 5.15 0.35
C ARG A 187 6.21 5.13 1.78
N ALA A 188 7.22 5.96 2.08
CA ALA A 188 7.74 6.09 3.43
C ALA A 188 6.67 6.56 4.44
N LEU A 189 5.78 7.47 4.02
CA LEU A 189 4.66 7.91 4.82
C LEU A 189 3.67 6.77 5.11
N VAL A 190 3.35 5.94 4.13
CA VAL A 190 2.48 4.77 4.32
C VAL A 190 3.13 3.78 5.27
N ILE A 191 4.41 3.44 5.08
CA ILE A 191 5.16 2.57 6.00
C ILE A 191 5.11 3.12 7.43
N LYS A 192 5.41 4.40 7.60
CA LYS A 192 5.32 5.04 8.92
C LYS A 192 3.94 4.91 9.55
N ALA A 193 2.87 5.08 8.78
CA ALA A 193 1.51 4.96 9.28
C ALA A 193 1.15 3.52 9.69
N LEU A 194 1.69 2.50 9.02
CA LEU A 194 1.51 1.09 9.39
C LEU A 194 2.07 0.78 10.77
N PHE A 195 3.23 1.37 11.08
CA PHE A 195 3.94 1.10 12.33
C PHE A 195 3.67 2.14 13.42
N ALA A 196 2.91 3.20 13.13
CA ALA A 196 2.66 4.28 14.08
C ALA A 196 2.12 3.80 15.44
N PRO A 197 1.11 2.90 15.52
CA PRO A 197 0.61 2.43 16.82
C PRO A 197 1.68 1.72 17.66
N HIS A 198 2.58 0.98 17.02
CA HIS A 198 3.67 0.28 17.69
C HIS A 198 4.78 1.26 18.12
N ALA A 199 5.08 2.24 17.27
CA ALA A 199 6.06 3.29 17.57
C ALA A 199 5.61 4.18 18.74
N ASP A 200 4.34 4.58 18.74
CA ASP A 200 3.76 5.39 19.81
C ASP A 200 3.78 4.64 21.15
N LYS A 201 3.43 3.35 21.15
CA LYS A 201 3.50 2.49 22.33
C LYS A 201 4.95 2.36 22.86
N LEU A 202 5.92 2.19 21.96
CA LEU A 202 7.34 2.13 22.33
C LEU A 202 7.81 3.45 22.94
N VAL A 203 7.44 4.59 22.36
CA VAL A 203 7.80 5.92 22.88
C VAL A 203 7.19 6.15 24.26
N GLU A 204 5.91 5.81 24.44
CA GLU A 204 5.23 5.91 25.73
C GLU A 204 5.93 5.06 26.80
N MET A 205 6.26 3.82 26.47
CA MET A 205 6.96 2.91 27.36
C MET A 205 8.36 3.44 27.74
N LYS A 206 9.13 3.94 26.76
CA LYS A 206 10.46 4.53 27.00
C LYS A 206 10.40 5.76 27.91
N ASN A 207 9.39 6.61 27.73
CA ASN A 207 9.20 7.79 28.57
C ASN A 207 8.87 7.40 30.01
N ALA A 208 7.96 6.44 30.21
CA ALA A 208 7.61 5.93 31.53
C ALA A 208 8.80 5.27 32.22
N LEU A 209 9.56 4.45 31.49
CA LEU A 209 10.77 3.81 32.00
C LEU A 209 11.84 4.84 32.43
N ALA A 210 12.06 5.87 31.62
CA ALA A 210 13.01 6.94 31.94
C ALA A 210 12.60 7.73 33.18
N GLU A 211 11.29 7.96 33.37
CA GLU A 211 10.80 8.57 34.64
C GLU A 211 10.98 7.66 35.84
N ASP A 212 10.70 6.37 35.73
CA ASP A 212 10.86 5.41 36.80
C ASP A 212 12.33 5.26 37.21
N ILE A 213 13.25 5.23 36.26
CA ILE A 213 14.71 5.25 36.52
C ILE A 213 15.12 6.55 37.23
N LYS A 214 14.69 7.72 36.71
CA LYS A 214 15.05 9.04 37.24
C LYS A 214 14.63 9.24 38.70
N TYR A 215 13.47 8.75 39.05
CA TYR A 215 12.91 8.95 40.41
C TYR A 215 13.21 7.81 41.36
N HIS A 216 14.12 6.87 41.00
CA HIS A 216 14.46 5.70 41.81
C HIS A 216 13.23 5.01 42.40
N ARG A 217 12.21 4.85 41.57
CA ARG A 217 10.99 4.13 41.94
C ARG A 217 11.30 2.64 41.97
N ILE A 218 12.25 2.25 42.84
CA ILE A 218 12.57 0.86 43.07
C ILE A 218 11.33 0.22 43.70
N ARG A 219 10.66 -0.56 42.90
CA ARG A 219 9.52 -1.34 43.37
C ARG A 219 10.06 -2.62 43.98
N ARG A 220 9.80 -2.78 45.27
CA ARG A 220 10.22 -3.96 46.02
C ARG A 220 9.51 -5.25 45.61
N SER A 221 8.52 -5.17 44.74
CA SER A 221 7.77 -6.32 44.24
C SER A 221 7.41 -6.12 42.75
N PRO A 222 7.59 -7.13 41.88
CA PRO A 222 7.14 -7.12 40.48
C PRO A 222 5.62 -6.87 40.33
N ASP A 223 4.83 -7.21 41.35
CA ASP A 223 3.38 -7.11 41.33
C ASP A 223 2.84 -5.68 41.55
N GLU A 224 3.69 -4.74 41.99
CA GLU A 224 3.28 -3.37 42.30
C GLU A 224 3.59 -2.35 41.22
N GLY A 225 4.01 -2.79 40.03
CA GLY A 225 4.51 -1.92 38.98
C GLY A 225 4.04 -2.17 37.56
N ARG A 226 4.47 -1.26 36.67
CA ARG A 226 4.30 -1.44 35.23
C ARG A 226 5.17 -2.62 34.80
N ASP A 227 4.55 -3.60 34.14
CA ASP A 227 5.24 -4.77 33.58
C ASP A 227 5.88 -4.42 32.24
N TYR A 228 7.05 -3.78 32.29
CA TYR A 228 7.80 -3.41 31.10
C TYR A 228 8.24 -4.61 30.26
N GLU A 229 8.59 -5.73 30.89
CA GLU A 229 9.03 -6.92 30.16
C GLU A 229 7.86 -7.54 29.38
N GLY A 230 6.69 -7.69 30.02
CA GLY A 230 5.49 -8.16 29.32
C GLY A 230 5.02 -7.21 28.23
N GLU A 231 5.17 -5.89 28.39
CA GLU A 231 4.86 -4.92 27.34
C GLU A 231 5.83 -5.03 26.17
N ILE A 232 7.13 -5.20 26.39
CA ILE A 232 8.16 -5.41 25.37
C ILE A 232 7.88 -6.70 24.60
N GLU A 233 7.56 -7.79 25.30
CA GLU A 233 7.24 -9.07 24.69
C GLU A 233 5.98 -8.97 23.81
N SER A 234 4.90 -8.39 24.34
CA SER A 234 3.67 -8.13 23.59
C SER A 234 3.89 -7.28 22.34
N LEU A 235 4.75 -6.25 22.41
CA LEU A 235 5.06 -5.41 21.27
C LEU A 235 5.92 -6.15 20.24
N SER A 236 6.88 -6.96 20.69
CA SER A 236 7.71 -7.81 19.84
C SER A 236 6.86 -8.83 19.08
N ASP A 237 5.92 -9.48 19.74
CA ASP A 237 4.99 -10.45 19.13
C ASP A 237 4.08 -9.79 18.09
N ALA A 238 3.57 -8.60 18.40
CA ALA A 238 2.74 -7.83 17.46
C ALA A 238 3.53 -7.45 16.20
N LEU A 239 4.79 -7.00 16.35
CA LEU A 239 5.67 -6.69 15.21
C LEU A 239 6.00 -7.93 14.38
N THR A 240 6.31 -9.04 15.03
CA THR A 240 6.59 -10.32 14.35
C THR A 240 5.38 -10.81 13.58
N SER A 241 4.18 -10.66 14.14
CA SER A 241 2.94 -11.00 13.45
C SER A 241 2.70 -10.11 12.23
N LEU A 242 2.93 -8.80 12.35
CA LEU A 242 2.79 -7.86 11.25
C LEU A 242 3.82 -8.11 10.15
N GLU A 243 5.08 -8.39 10.51
CA GLU A 243 6.14 -8.77 9.58
C GLU A 243 5.77 -10.01 8.76
N ARG A 244 5.25 -11.04 9.42
CA ARG A 244 4.77 -12.25 8.74
C ARG A 244 3.63 -11.93 7.78
N GLN A 245 2.61 -11.17 8.23
CA GLN A 245 1.48 -10.79 7.38
C GLN A 245 1.92 -10.00 6.15
N LEU A 246 2.89 -9.09 6.29
CA LEU A 246 3.47 -8.34 5.17
C LEU A 246 4.29 -9.24 4.24
N GLY A 247 5.02 -10.21 4.81
CA GLY A 247 5.79 -11.19 4.05
C GLY A 247 4.91 -12.12 3.21
N ASP A 248 3.79 -12.54 3.76
CA ASP A 248 2.83 -13.44 3.11
C ASP A 248 1.87 -12.70 2.14
N ASN A 249 1.81 -11.37 2.20
CA ASN A 249 0.91 -10.60 1.36
C ASN A 249 1.32 -10.65 -0.11
N LEU A 250 0.39 -11.07 -0.98
CA LEU A 250 0.60 -11.27 -2.42
C LEU A 250 0.89 -9.97 -3.18
N PHE A 251 0.46 -8.83 -2.64
CA PHE A 251 0.56 -7.52 -3.30
C PHE A 251 1.75 -6.68 -2.82
N VAL A 252 2.56 -7.21 -1.89
CA VAL A 252 3.78 -6.57 -1.41
C VAL A 252 4.96 -7.00 -2.28
N SER A 253 5.60 -6.04 -2.95
CA SER A 253 6.73 -6.30 -3.83
C SER A 253 8.00 -6.73 -3.06
N SER A 254 8.97 -7.33 -3.77
CA SER A 254 10.28 -7.66 -3.18
C SER A 254 11.04 -6.43 -2.68
N ASP A 255 10.90 -5.31 -3.40
CA ASP A 255 11.54 -4.05 -3.03
C ASP A 255 10.91 -3.49 -1.75
N ASP A 256 9.57 -3.59 -1.62
CA ASP A 256 8.86 -3.21 -0.40
C ASP A 256 9.27 -4.08 0.79
N LYS A 257 9.41 -5.40 0.60
CA LYS A 257 9.86 -6.32 1.65
C LYS A 257 11.26 -5.98 2.13
N THR A 258 12.15 -5.57 1.23
CA THR A 258 13.53 -5.17 1.58
C THR A 258 13.53 -3.90 2.43
N GLU A 259 12.74 -2.89 2.05
CA GLU A 259 12.65 -1.63 2.80
C GLU A 259 12.00 -1.83 4.17
N LEU A 260 10.93 -2.63 4.22
CA LEU A 260 10.29 -3.02 5.49
C LEU A 260 11.25 -3.73 6.44
N SER A 261 12.07 -4.64 5.91
CA SER A 261 13.07 -5.35 6.73
C SER A 261 14.11 -4.40 7.33
N SER A 262 14.46 -3.33 6.60
CA SER A 262 15.35 -2.27 7.13
C SER A 262 14.67 -1.48 8.26
N TYR A 263 13.42 -1.07 8.04
CA TYR A 263 12.63 -0.34 9.03
C TYR A 263 12.42 -1.17 10.31
N LEU A 264 12.04 -2.43 10.18
CA LEU A 264 11.84 -3.35 11.30
C LEU A 264 13.12 -3.60 12.09
N ARG A 265 14.27 -3.70 11.41
CA ARG A 265 15.57 -3.87 12.07
C ARG A 265 15.87 -2.73 13.04
N ASP A 266 15.59 -1.51 12.64
CA ASP A 266 15.79 -0.35 13.51
C ASP A 266 14.81 -0.37 14.68
N PHE A 267 13.57 -0.80 14.45
CA PHE A 267 12.57 -0.94 15.50
C PHE A 267 12.96 -2.01 16.54
N TYR A 268 13.39 -3.19 16.09
CA TYR A 268 13.87 -4.24 17.00
C TYR A 268 15.13 -3.83 17.77
N ARG A 269 16.00 -3.01 17.17
CA ARG A 269 17.16 -2.44 17.88
C ARG A 269 16.71 -1.53 19.02
N GLU A 270 15.74 -0.67 18.78
CA GLU A 270 15.18 0.21 19.84
C GLU A 270 14.52 -0.60 20.95
N LEU A 271 13.79 -1.66 20.62
CA LEU A 271 13.23 -2.57 21.63
C LEU A 271 14.31 -3.24 22.48
N ALA A 272 15.41 -3.69 21.86
CA ALA A 272 16.52 -4.32 22.57
C ALA A 272 17.20 -3.34 23.54
N PHE A 273 17.39 -2.06 23.15
CA PHE A 273 17.89 -1.03 24.05
C PHE A 273 16.94 -0.77 25.22
N THR A 274 15.64 -0.69 24.97
CA THR A 274 14.63 -0.51 26.01
C THR A 274 14.65 -1.67 27.00
N ARG A 275 14.80 -2.92 26.52
CA ARG A 275 14.94 -4.11 27.36
C ARG A 275 16.20 -4.04 28.26
N GLN A 276 17.33 -3.56 27.73
CA GLN A 276 18.54 -3.36 28.55
C GLN A 276 18.35 -2.32 29.65
N ASP A 277 17.62 -1.23 29.35
CA ASP A 277 17.34 -0.21 30.36
C ASP A 277 16.35 -0.71 31.42
N THR A 278 15.40 -1.55 31.07
CA THR A 278 14.51 -2.25 32.00
C THR A 278 15.32 -3.14 32.96
N MET A 279 16.28 -3.91 32.43
CA MET A 279 17.15 -4.74 33.25
C MET A 279 17.96 -3.92 34.25
N LYS A 280 18.41 -2.71 33.92
CA LYS A 280 19.09 -1.80 34.84
C LYS A 280 18.16 -1.35 35.96
N LEU A 281 16.89 -1.10 35.67
CA LEU A 281 15.92 -0.73 36.71
C LEU A 281 15.71 -1.82 37.77
N TYR A 282 15.82 -3.10 37.37
CA TYR A 282 15.63 -4.25 38.28
C TYR A 282 16.94 -4.75 38.91
N ALA A 283 18.12 -4.29 38.43
CA ALA A 283 19.42 -4.74 38.96
C ALA A 283 19.95 -3.89 40.12
N GLU A 284 19.38 -2.72 40.39
CA GLU A 284 19.66 -1.83 41.51
C GLU A 284 18.64 -2.05 42.66
#